data_73d2e478810e623384fc86111adaecea
#
_entry.id   73d2e478810e623384fc86111adaecea
#
_cell.length_a   1.000
_cell.length_b   1.000
_cell.length_c   1.000
_cell.angle_alpha   90.00
_cell.angle_beta   90.00
_cell.angle_gamma   90.00
#
_symmetry.space_group_name_H-M   'P 1'
#
loop_
_entity.id
_entity.type
_entity.pdbx_description
1 polymer ?
#
loop_
_entity_poly.entity_id
_entity_poly.type
_entity_poly.pdbx_seq_one_letter_code
_entity_poly.pdbx_strand_id
1 'polypeptide(L)'
;MHLLDVTMLYAPTSGGVVRYLRAKHAWLRRHTSIRHSLLVPGAADARGASGEIFLRTRTLGRQGHRWPFAAHRWSRQIRDLAPDLIEVGDAGPEGWAALHAARSLDVPLVAFCHSDIARMATRRLGALPGAAVQLYAREFYRRCDLVVAPSEFMRAQLNAWGVERVVARPLGVDVAAFSPRHRVPGLRRELGLPARARLLAYAGRFSTEKNLPVLLDAFRALGPHYHLVLAGPQTSLALPSNVTLLPFLHSSRELARILASVDGLVHAGDQETFGLVVLEAMACGRGVVAANAGALPEIVTPADGVLVKPGDAAALAEGVRAFYRRDPDQLGRAARVRAETEYSWSTAMRGLLGLYRGAMASGSAHAPRYATP
;
A
#
# COMPACT_ATOMS: atom_id res chain seq x y z
N MET A 1 21.78 14.07 8.70
CA MET A 1 21.13 12.76 8.81
C MET A 1 21.03 12.11 7.44
N HIS A 2 21.51 10.86 7.33
CA HIS A 2 21.38 10.02 6.15
C HIS A 2 20.39 8.88 6.45
N LEU A 3 19.21 8.92 5.86
CA LEU A 3 18.21 7.87 5.92
C LEU A 3 18.37 6.93 4.73
N LEU A 4 18.46 5.63 5.00
CA LEU A 4 18.55 4.59 3.98
C LEU A 4 17.32 3.69 4.02
N ASP A 5 16.55 3.64 2.94
CA ASP A 5 15.51 2.64 2.73
C ASP A 5 16.08 1.42 2.00
N VAL A 6 15.75 0.23 2.49
CA VAL A 6 16.17 -1.06 1.94
C VAL A 6 14.94 -1.93 1.69
N THR A 7 14.72 -2.38 0.45
CA THR A 7 13.59 -3.26 0.13
C THR A 7 13.83 -4.08 -1.12
N MET A 8 13.29 -5.28 -1.17
CA MET A 8 13.19 -6.08 -2.41
C MET A 8 11.91 -5.77 -3.22
N LEU A 9 10.95 -5.07 -2.65
CA LEU A 9 9.65 -4.77 -3.27
C LEU A 9 9.71 -3.55 -4.21
N TYR A 10 10.80 -3.40 -4.98
CA TYR A 10 10.99 -2.31 -5.95
C TYR A 10 10.95 -2.84 -7.38
N ALA A 11 9.77 -3.29 -7.81
CA ALA A 11 9.54 -3.74 -9.18
C ALA A 11 8.48 -2.85 -9.86
N PRO A 12 8.45 -2.78 -11.20
CA PRO A 12 7.42 -2.00 -11.92
C PRO A 12 5.98 -2.36 -11.52
N THR A 13 5.77 -3.60 -11.07
CA THR A 13 4.48 -4.13 -10.62
C THR A 13 4.20 -3.91 -9.11
N SER A 14 5.16 -3.40 -8.34
CA SER A 14 5.04 -3.17 -6.88
C SER A 14 4.37 -1.83 -6.57
N GLY A 15 3.20 -1.57 -7.14
CA GLY A 15 2.52 -0.28 -7.20
C GLY A 15 2.52 0.54 -5.91
N GLY A 16 2.08 0.00 -4.76
CA GLY A 16 1.94 0.73 -3.50
C GLY A 16 3.28 1.10 -2.86
N VAL A 17 4.20 0.13 -2.74
CA VAL A 17 5.51 0.33 -2.10
C VAL A 17 6.38 1.31 -2.89
N VAL A 18 6.43 1.16 -4.22
CA VAL A 18 7.18 2.09 -5.08
C VAL A 18 6.64 3.51 -5.00
N ARG A 19 5.30 3.66 -4.94
CA ARG A 19 4.67 4.98 -4.75
C ARG A 19 5.05 5.61 -3.41
N TYR A 20 4.99 4.84 -2.34
CA TYR A 20 5.41 5.28 -1.01
C TYR A 20 6.87 5.75 -1.01
N LEU A 21 7.81 4.94 -1.49
CA LEU A 21 9.23 5.26 -1.50
C LEU A 21 9.55 6.50 -2.34
N ARG A 22 8.94 6.63 -3.51
CA ARG A 22 9.11 7.81 -4.37
C ARG A 22 8.50 9.07 -3.74
N ALA A 23 7.34 8.97 -3.13
CA ALA A 23 6.70 10.08 -2.44
C ALA A 23 7.53 10.51 -1.23
N LYS A 24 8.04 9.56 -0.44
CA LYS A 24 8.95 9.80 0.68
C LYS A 24 10.22 10.52 0.22
N HIS A 25 10.89 10.01 -0.82
CA HIS A 25 12.09 10.64 -1.38
C HIS A 25 11.82 12.08 -1.84
N ALA A 26 10.76 12.28 -2.64
CA ALA A 26 10.41 13.60 -3.17
C ALA A 26 10.05 14.59 -2.04
N TRP A 27 9.32 14.12 -1.03
CA TRP A 27 8.94 14.95 0.10
C TRP A 27 10.14 15.33 0.97
N LEU A 28 11.00 14.36 1.33
CA LEU A 28 12.21 14.61 2.13
C LEU A 28 13.13 15.60 1.43
N ARG A 29 13.38 15.44 0.14
CA ARG A 29 14.22 16.35 -0.66
C ARG A 29 13.67 17.77 -0.70
N ARG A 30 12.35 17.94 -0.67
CA ARG A 30 11.71 19.26 -0.77
C ARG A 30 11.59 20.00 0.57
N HIS A 31 11.43 19.25 1.66
CA HIS A 31 11.02 19.80 2.96
C HIS A 31 12.06 19.64 4.07
N THR A 32 13.17 18.96 3.81
CA THR A 32 14.20 18.66 4.83
C THR A 32 15.60 18.72 4.24
N SER A 33 16.62 18.76 5.11
CA SER A 33 18.03 18.55 4.77
C SER A 33 18.48 17.07 4.89
N ILE A 34 17.54 16.14 5.04
CA ILE A 34 17.84 14.71 5.18
C ILE A 34 18.32 14.17 3.83
N ARG A 35 19.53 13.62 3.83
CA ARG A 35 19.99 12.79 2.70
C ARG A 35 19.19 11.48 2.71
N HIS A 36 18.54 11.15 1.61
CA HIS A 36 17.74 9.94 1.49
C HIS A 36 18.23 9.08 0.33
N SER A 37 18.53 7.81 0.60
CA SER A 37 18.94 6.81 -0.39
C SER A 37 18.01 5.61 -0.35
N LEU A 38 17.84 4.96 -1.52
CA LEU A 38 17.01 3.78 -1.70
C LEU A 38 17.90 2.63 -2.19
N LEU A 39 18.14 1.62 -1.37
CA LEU A 39 18.85 0.41 -1.77
C LEU A 39 17.85 -0.64 -2.25
N VAL A 40 17.88 -0.96 -3.53
CA VAL A 40 16.85 -1.75 -4.21
C VAL A 40 17.44 -2.77 -5.18
N PRO A 41 16.72 -3.86 -5.52
CA PRO A 41 17.20 -4.84 -6.46
C PRO A 41 17.21 -4.31 -7.89
N GLY A 42 18.25 -4.64 -8.66
CA GLY A 42 18.42 -4.23 -10.05
C GLY A 42 18.85 -5.35 -11.00
N ALA A 43 18.80 -5.09 -12.30
CA ALA A 43 19.38 -5.98 -13.32
C ALA A 43 20.91 -5.91 -13.32
N ALA A 44 21.46 -4.77 -12.98
CA ALA A 44 22.88 -4.47 -12.83
C ALA A 44 23.10 -3.59 -11.61
N ASP A 45 24.34 -3.45 -11.15
CA ASP A 45 24.71 -2.46 -10.18
C ASP A 45 24.68 -1.08 -10.87
N ALA A 46 23.90 -0.14 -10.33
CA ALA A 46 23.69 1.17 -10.93
C ALA A 46 23.24 2.19 -9.86
N ARG A 47 23.30 3.47 -10.22
CA ARG A 47 22.68 4.56 -9.46
C ARG A 47 21.57 5.19 -10.28
N GLY A 48 20.40 5.38 -9.68
CA GLY A 48 19.27 6.06 -10.28
C GLY A 48 19.30 7.56 -10.02
N ALA A 49 18.48 8.30 -10.78
CA ALA A 49 18.40 9.75 -10.70
C ALA A 49 17.68 10.27 -9.42
N SER A 50 16.89 9.41 -8.77
CA SER A 50 16.11 9.75 -7.57
C SER A 50 16.64 9.07 -6.30
N GLY A 51 17.98 8.96 -6.17
CA GLY A 51 18.60 8.40 -4.96
C GLY A 51 18.59 6.88 -4.88
N GLU A 52 18.13 6.19 -5.94
CA GLU A 52 18.17 4.74 -6.00
C GLU A 52 19.61 4.23 -6.16
N ILE A 53 19.91 3.16 -5.45
CA ILE A 53 21.14 2.37 -5.56
C ILE A 53 20.69 0.95 -5.90
N PHE A 54 20.87 0.58 -7.15
CA PHE A 54 20.50 -0.74 -7.63
C PHE A 54 21.62 -1.73 -7.36
N LEU A 55 21.30 -2.83 -6.70
CA LEU A 55 22.20 -3.99 -6.60
C LEU A 55 21.73 -5.10 -7.53
N ARG A 56 22.67 -5.62 -8.32
CA ARG A 56 22.40 -6.74 -9.22
C ARG A 56 21.89 -7.93 -8.46
N THR A 57 20.66 -8.38 -8.81
CA THR A 57 19.99 -9.54 -8.24
C THR A 57 19.38 -10.39 -9.34
N ARG A 58 19.19 -11.70 -9.06
CA ARG A 58 18.53 -12.61 -10.00
C ARG A 58 17.03 -12.41 -9.98
N THR A 59 16.39 -12.53 -11.14
CA THR A 59 14.93 -12.51 -11.27
C THR A 59 14.36 -13.84 -10.82
N LEU A 60 13.30 -13.82 -10.02
CA LEU A 60 12.52 -14.98 -9.62
C LEU A 60 11.09 -14.83 -10.14
N GLY A 61 10.66 -15.84 -10.91
CA GLY A 61 9.30 -15.91 -11.45
C GLY A 61 9.00 -14.95 -12.60
N ARG A 62 7.75 -15.02 -13.11
CA ARG A 62 7.28 -14.27 -14.29
C ARG A 62 6.94 -12.80 -14.02
N GLN A 63 6.82 -12.40 -12.76
CA GLN A 63 6.35 -11.05 -12.39
C GLN A 63 7.49 -10.03 -12.23
N GLY A 64 8.73 -10.38 -12.58
CA GLY A 64 9.87 -9.46 -12.51
C GLY A 64 10.40 -9.17 -11.10
N HIS A 65 9.91 -9.87 -10.07
CA HIS A 65 10.47 -9.77 -8.73
C HIS A 65 11.90 -10.33 -8.71
N ARG A 66 12.78 -9.58 -8.04
CA ARG A 66 14.20 -9.93 -7.91
C ARG A 66 14.49 -10.34 -6.49
N TRP A 67 15.25 -11.43 -6.32
CA TRP A 67 15.55 -11.99 -5.00
C TRP A 67 17.02 -11.80 -4.63
N PRO A 68 17.31 -11.22 -3.45
CA PRO A 68 18.66 -10.90 -3.01
C PRO A 68 19.37 -12.13 -2.39
N PHE A 69 19.77 -13.10 -3.18
CA PHE A 69 20.47 -14.30 -2.69
C PHE A 69 21.83 -14.01 -2.02
N ALA A 70 22.47 -12.87 -2.32
CA ALA A 70 23.76 -12.50 -1.81
C ALA A 70 23.64 -11.46 -0.68
N ALA A 71 23.05 -11.83 0.45
CA ALA A 71 22.82 -10.94 1.59
C ALA A 71 24.09 -10.19 2.05
N HIS A 72 25.28 -10.82 1.94
CA HIS A 72 26.55 -10.17 2.30
C HIS A 72 26.88 -8.93 1.45
N ARG A 73 26.46 -8.90 0.15
CA ARG A 73 26.64 -7.73 -0.71
C ARG A 73 25.77 -6.57 -0.25
N TRP A 74 24.53 -6.86 0.17
CA TRP A 74 23.62 -5.86 0.71
C TRP A 74 24.19 -5.29 2.02
N SER A 75 24.60 -6.15 2.94
CA SER A 75 25.18 -5.71 4.20
C SER A 75 26.45 -4.88 4.00
N ARG A 76 27.34 -5.24 3.05
CA ARG A 76 28.52 -4.44 2.69
C ARG A 76 28.10 -3.08 2.15
N GLN A 77 27.21 -3.04 1.17
CA GLN A 77 26.76 -1.78 0.55
C GLN A 77 26.11 -0.83 1.57
N ILE A 78 25.35 -1.38 2.55
CA ILE A 78 24.75 -0.58 3.63
C ILE A 78 25.85 0.04 4.50
N ARG A 79 26.88 -0.75 4.89
CA ARG A 79 28.00 -0.24 5.66
C ARG A 79 28.81 0.84 4.91
N ASP A 80 29.04 0.64 3.61
CA ASP A 80 29.76 1.61 2.77
C ASP A 80 28.99 2.94 2.62
N LEU A 81 27.66 2.91 2.72
CA LEU A 81 26.81 4.08 2.70
C LEU A 81 26.79 4.84 4.03
N ALA A 82 27.15 4.18 5.13
CA ALA A 82 27.19 4.71 6.50
C ALA A 82 25.93 5.57 6.82
N PRO A 83 24.71 4.99 6.79
CA PRO A 83 23.51 5.73 7.16
C PRO A 83 23.43 5.98 8.65
N ASP A 84 22.69 7.02 9.05
CA ASP A 84 22.37 7.30 10.46
C ASP A 84 21.13 6.53 10.94
N LEU A 85 20.27 6.09 10.01
CA LEU A 85 19.09 5.26 10.26
C LEU A 85 18.77 4.43 9.02
N ILE A 86 18.36 3.17 9.24
CA ILE A 86 17.93 2.26 8.19
C ILE A 86 16.44 1.98 8.35
N GLU A 87 15.65 2.14 7.26
CA GLU A 87 14.31 1.57 7.18
C GLU A 87 14.30 0.36 6.25
N VAL A 88 13.67 -0.72 6.67
CA VAL A 88 13.44 -1.90 5.82
C VAL A 88 11.97 -2.07 5.50
N GLY A 89 11.65 -2.35 4.24
CA GLY A 89 10.27 -2.48 3.76
C GLY A 89 9.68 -3.88 3.94
N ASP A 90 10.48 -4.87 4.30
CA ASP A 90 10.03 -6.26 4.42
C ASP A 90 11.05 -7.15 5.16
N ALA A 91 10.60 -8.35 5.59
CA ALA A 91 11.39 -9.32 6.34
C ALA A 91 12.18 -10.28 5.42
N GLY A 92 12.58 -9.83 4.23
CA GLY A 92 13.34 -10.63 3.28
C GLY A 92 14.82 -10.79 3.63
N PRO A 93 15.62 -11.45 2.78
CA PRO A 93 17.07 -11.58 2.97
C PRO A 93 17.81 -10.24 3.07
N GLU A 94 17.32 -9.21 2.35
CA GLU A 94 17.82 -7.83 2.45
C GLU A 94 17.51 -7.20 3.82
N GLY A 95 16.36 -7.52 4.41
CA GLY A 95 16.01 -7.11 5.77
C GLY A 95 16.98 -7.66 6.80
N TRP A 96 17.33 -8.94 6.70
CA TRP A 96 18.36 -9.55 7.57
C TRP A 96 19.76 -8.99 7.31
N ALA A 97 20.09 -8.68 6.05
CA ALA A 97 21.34 -8.00 5.71
C ALA A 97 21.39 -6.59 6.32
N ALA A 98 20.28 -5.87 6.30
CA ALA A 98 20.15 -4.56 6.93
C ALA A 98 20.26 -4.64 8.46
N LEU A 99 19.64 -5.65 9.09
CA LEU A 99 19.77 -5.90 10.53
C LEU A 99 21.23 -6.15 10.94
N HIS A 100 21.95 -6.96 10.16
CA HIS A 100 23.37 -7.21 10.42
C HIS A 100 24.21 -5.94 10.26
N ALA A 101 23.97 -5.15 9.22
CA ALA A 101 24.66 -3.89 8.99
C ALA A 101 24.33 -2.83 10.06
N ALA A 102 23.05 -2.70 10.46
CA ALA A 102 22.61 -1.78 11.50
C ALA A 102 23.34 -2.03 12.84
N ARG A 103 23.46 -3.31 13.23
CA ARG A 103 24.21 -3.70 14.43
C ARG A 103 25.71 -3.38 14.33
N SER A 104 26.29 -3.59 13.14
CA SER A 104 27.71 -3.32 12.90
C SER A 104 28.04 -1.82 12.89
N LEU A 105 27.06 -0.97 12.52
CA LEU A 105 27.17 0.48 12.47
C LEU A 105 26.67 1.17 13.75
N ASP A 106 26.05 0.42 14.65
CA ASP A 106 25.37 0.92 15.85
C ASP A 106 24.30 1.99 15.51
N VAL A 107 23.47 1.72 14.49
CA VAL A 107 22.41 2.61 14.04
C VAL A 107 21.04 1.95 14.16
N PRO A 108 19.96 2.73 14.39
CA PRO A 108 18.61 2.18 14.52
C PRO A 108 18.12 1.54 13.22
N LEU A 109 17.42 0.39 13.37
CA LEU A 109 16.70 -0.30 12.32
C LEU A 109 15.20 -0.17 12.55
N VAL A 110 14.52 0.51 11.64
CA VAL A 110 13.05 0.64 11.59
C VAL A 110 12.52 -0.29 10.52
N ALA A 111 11.54 -1.13 10.83
CA ALA A 111 10.85 -1.92 9.82
C ALA A 111 9.49 -1.30 9.49
N PHE A 112 9.17 -1.16 8.20
CA PHE A 112 7.84 -0.78 7.75
C PHE A 112 7.11 -2.00 7.17
N CYS A 113 6.07 -2.49 7.85
CA CYS A 113 5.34 -3.70 7.46
C CYS A 113 4.34 -3.40 6.34
N HIS A 114 4.78 -3.42 5.07
CA HIS A 114 3.91 -3.13 3.93
C HIS A 114 2.90 -4.23 3.59
N SER A 115 3.19 -5.48 3.95
CA SER A 115 2.39 -6.65 3.52
C SER A 115 2.27 -7.68 4.63
N ASP A 116 1.11 -8.31 4.72
CA ASP A 116 0.90 -9.51 5.54
C ASP A 116 1.38 -10.75 4.79
N ILE A 117 2.69 -10.98 4.82
CA ILE A 117 3.33 -12.10 4.11
C ILE A 117 2.89 -13.46 4.66
N ALA A 118 2.58 -13.56 5.94
CA ALA A 118 2.12 -14.79 6.57
C ALA A 118 0.74 -15.19 6.06
N ARG A 119 -0.20 -14.25 6.00
CA ARG A 119 -1.54 -14.48 5.47
C ARG A 119 -1.51 -14.78 3.97
N MET A 120 -0.64 -14.10 3.22
CA MET A 120 -0.42 -14.42 1.80
C MET A 120 0.11 -15.84 1.61
N ALA A 121 1.05 -16.28 2.45
CA ALA A 121 1.58 -17.66 2.43
C ALA A 121 0.50 -18.68 2.80
N THR A 122 -0.27 -18.42 3.85
CA THR A 122 -1.39 -19.30 4.28
C THR A 122 -2.39 -19.52 3.13
N ARG A 123 -2.77 -18.47 2.42
CA ARG A 123 -3.72 -18.58 1.29
C ARG A 123 -3.16 -19.35 0.10
N ARG A 124 -1.87 -19.23 -0.18
CA ARG A 124 -1.26 -19.84 -1.37
C ARG A 124 -0.76 -21.26 -1.13
N LEU A 125 -0.29 -21.54 0.07
CA LEU A 125 0.48 -22.74 0.40
C LEU A 125 -0.14 -23.56 1.54
N GLY A 126 -1.19 -23.03 2.21
CA GLY A 126 -1.86 -23.67 3.34
C GLY A 126 -1.38 -23.19 4.71
N ALA A 127 -2.03 -23.69 5.77
CA ALA A 127 -1.84 -23.18 7.13
C ALA A 127 -0.43 -23.41 7.70
N LEU A 128 0.17 -24.60 7.47
CA LEU A 128 1.50 -24.91 7.99
C LEU A 128 2.61 -24.00 7.40
N PRO A 129 2.74 -23.83 6.07
CA PRO A 129 3.68 -22.85 5.53
C PRO A 129 3.38 -21.42 5.96
N GLY A 130 2.11 -21.06 6.11
CA GLY A 130 1.72 -19.75 6.64
C GLY A 130 2.23 -19.52 8.05
N ALA A 131 2.09 -20.49 8.94
CA ALA A 131 2.60 -20.43 10.31
C ALA A 131 4.14 -20.32 10.35
N ALA A 132 4.85 -21.06 9.47
CA ALA A 132 6.29 -20.97 9.36
C ALA A 132 6.75 -19.58 8.91
N VAL A 133 6.07 -18.98 7.92
CA VAL A 133 6.33 -17.60 7.47
C VAL A 133 6.02 -16.59 8.56
N GLN A 134 4.96 -16.80 9.34
CA GLN A 134 4.63 -15.96 10.50
C GLN A 134 5.74 -15.99 11.55
N LEU A 135 6.22 -17.17 11.93
CA LEU A 135 7.32 -17.31 12.90
C LEU A 135 8.60 -16.64 12.40
N TYR A 136 8.92 -16.81 11.12
CA TYR A 136 10.05 -16.17 10.47
C TYR A 136 9.94 -14.63 10.51
N ALA A 137 8.79 -14.09 10.10
CA ALA A 137 8.54 -12.64 10.10
C ALA A 137 8.54 -12.06 11.52
N ARG A 138 7.90 -12.75 12.49
CA ARG A 138 7.93 -12.39 13.89
C ARG A 138 9.36 -12.27 14.40
N GLU A 139 10.21 -13.27 14.11
CA GLU A 139 11.58 -13.32 14.56
C GLU A 139 12.41 -12.16 14.02
N PHE A 140 12.16 -11.75 12.78
CA PHE A 140 12.75 -10.57 12.19
C PHE A 140 12.27 -9.27 12.88
N TYR A 141 10.95 -9.07 12.95
CA TYR A 141 10.38 -7.82 13.49
C TYR A 141 10.73 -7.59 14.97
N ARG A 142 10.83 -8.65 15.77
CA ARG A 142 11.26 -8.55 17.17
C ARG A 142 12.68 -8.03 17.36
N ARG A 143 13.52 -8.15 16.32
CA ARG A 143 14.91 -7.66 16.33
C ARG A 143 15.07 -6.23 15.84
N CYS A 144 14.03 -5.64 15.30
CA CYS A 144 14.02 -4.24 14.88
C CYS A 144 13.82 -3.33 16.10
N ASP A 145 14.38 -2.13 16.05
CA ASP A 145 14.22 -1.13 17.12
C ASP A 145 12.81 -0.55 17.15
N LEU A 146 12.17 -0.48 16.00
CA LEU A 146 10.79 -0.06 15.83
C LEU A 146 10.17 -0.77 14.63
N VAL A 147 8.89 -1.15 14.73
CA VAL A 147 8.09 -1.63 13.61
C VAL A 147 6.96 -0.63 13.35
N VAL A 148 6.85 -0.15 12.13
CA VAL A 148 5.76 0.71 11.69
C VAL A 148 4.75 -0.13 10.93
N ALA A 149 3.53 -0.16 11.39
CA ALA A 149 2.39 -0.78 10.73
C ALA A 149 1.58 0.28 9.98
N PRO A 150 1.08 0.02 8.76
CA PRO A 150 0.31 1.01 7.99
C PRO A 150 -1.09 1.27 8.54
N SER A 151 -1.56 0.47 9.50
CA SER A 151 -2.91 0.53 10.09
C SER A 151 -2.93 -0.06 11.51
N GLU A 152 -3.96 0.26 12.28
CA GLU A 152 -4.22 -0.36 13.58
C GLU A 152 -4.50 -1.86 13.44
N PHE A 153 -5.17 -2.25 12.37
CA PHE A 153 -5.38 -3.66 12.02
C PHE A 153 -4.04 -4.42 11.94
N MET A 154 -3.08 -3.89 11.18
CA MET A 154 -1.76 -4.52 11.06
C MET A 154 -0.95 -4.44 12.36
N ARG A 155 -1.07 -3.34 13.12
CA ARG A 155 -0.45 -3.22 14.45
C ARG A 155 -0.98 -4.31 15.40
N ALA A 156 -2.30 -4.46 15.48
CA ALA A 156 -2.93 -5.48 16.32
C ALA A 156 -2.47 -6.89 15.93
N GLN A 157 -2.35 -7.16 14.62
CA GLN A 157 -1.89 -8.46 14.13
C GLN A 157 -0.42 -8.72 14.49
N LEU A 158 0.47 -7.74 14.32
CA LEU A 158 1.88 -7.87 14.73
C LEU A 158 2.02 -8.05 16.25
N ASN A 159 1.23 -7.33 17.04
CA ASN A 159 1.19 -7.51 18.49
C ASN A 159 0.71 -8.92 18.88
N ALA A 160 -0.30 -9.45 18.19
CA ALA A 160 -0.77 -10.84 18.39
C ALA A 160 0.30 -11.89 18.05
N TRP A 161 1.26 -11.55 17.16
CA TRP A 161 2.44 -12.39 16.91
C TRP A 161 3.51 -12.25 17.99
N GLY A 162 3.34 -11.34 18.98
CA GLY A 162 4.31 -11.06 20.04
C GLY A 162 5.44 -10.11 19.60
N VAL A 163 5.16 -9.22 18.66
CA VAL A 163 6.04 -8.08 18.32
C VAL A 163 5.61 -6.89 19.18
N GLU A 164 6.47 -6.42 20.08
CA GLU A 164 6.09 -5.44 21.12
C GLU A 164 6.22 -3.98 20.67
N ARG A 165 7.23 -3.66 19.85
CA ARG A 165 7.56 -2.28 19.46
C ARG A 165 6.88 -1.92 18.14
N VAL A 166 5.56 -1.95 18.11
CA VAL A 166 4.76 -1.67 16.90
C VAL A 166 3.97 -0.38 17.08
N VAL A 167 4.11 0.52 16.11
CA VAL A 167 3.35 1.79 16.06
C VAL A 167 2.59 1.85 14.73
N ALA A 168 1.30 2.15 14.80
CA ALA A 168 0.52 2.39 13.59
C ALA A 168 0.80 3.79 13.03
N ARG A 169 1.11 3.84 11.72
CA ARG A 169 1.23 5.09 10.95
C ARG A 169 0.67 4.90 9.56
N PRO A 170 -0.44 5.59 9.26
CA PRO A 170 -1.06 5.53 7.94
C PRO A 170 -0.10 6.00 6.85
N LEU A 171 -0.21 5.39 5.68
CA LEU A 171 0.39 5.91 4.46
C LEU A 171 -0.35 7.18 4.02
N GLY A 172 0.26 7.93 3.11
CA GLY A 172 -0.34 9.11 2.54
C GLY A 172 -0.85 8.92 1.11
N VAL A 173 -1.50 9.95 0.61
CA VAL A 173 -1.91 10.10 -0.78
C VAL A 173 -1.43 11.44 -1.33
N ASP A 174 -1.11 11.47 -2.62
CA ASP A 174 -0.81 12.73 -3.33
C ASP A 174 -2.11 13.44 -3.69
N VAL A 175 -2.55 14.35 -2.81
CA VAL A 175 -3.78 15.12 -2.98
C VAL A 175 -3.74 16.13 -4.13
N ALA A 176 -2.56 16.38 -4.70
CA ALA A 176 -2.41 17.18 -5.90
C ALA A 176 -2.52 16.34 -7.17
N ALA A 177 -1.91 15.16 -7.19
CA ALA A 177 -2.01 14.21 -8.30
C ALA A 177 -3.40 13.56 -8.37
N PHE A 178 -4.00 13.23 -7.21
CA PHE A 178 -5.38 12.73 -7.10
C PHE A 178 -6.28 13.87 -6.62
N SER A 179 -7.10 14.42 -7.53
CA SER A 179 -7.89 15.61 -7.27
C SER A 179 -9.16 15.63 -8.12
N PRO A 180 -10.27 16.18 -7.62
CA PRO A 180 -11.50 16.38 -8.40
C PRO A 180 -11.28 17.16 -9.70
N ARG A 181 -10.25 18.01 -9.79
CA ARG A 181 -9.88 18.78 -10.99
C ARG A 181 -9.55 17.92 -12.21
N HIS A 182 -9.23 16.63 -11.99
CA HIS A 182 -8.96 15.69 -13.08
C HIS A 182 -10.20 15.06 -13.68
N ARG A 183 -11.39 15.46 -13.22
CA ARG A 183 -12.67 15.00 -13.79
C ARG A 183 -12.75 15.29 -15.29
N VAL A 184 -13.06 14.27 -16.07
CA VAL A 184 -13.30 14.36 -17.50
C VAL A 184 -14.80 14.32 -17.74
N PRO A 185 -15.40 15.42 -18.16
CA PRO A 185 -16.79 15.41 -18.61
C PRO A 185 -16.91 14.49 -19.82
N GLY A 186 -17.78 13.50 -19.79
CA GLY A 186 -18.00 12.63 -20.94
C GLY A 186 -17.47 11.20 -20.81
N LEU A 187 -16.85 10.79 -19.70
CA LEU A 187 -16.42 9.41 -19.50
C LEU A 187 -17.57 8.40 -19.75
N ARG A 188 -18.80 8.71 -19.31
CA ARG A 188 -19.97 7.87 -19.58
C ARG A 188 -20.21 7.71 -21.08
N ARG A 189 -20.11 8.80 -21.84
CA ARG A 189 -20.28 8.78 -23.31
C ARG A 189 -19.15 7.99 -23.99
N GLU A 190 -17.91 8.15 -23.54
CA GLU A 190 -16.75 7.38 -24.03
C GLU A 190 -16.95 5.86 -23.80
N LEU A 191 -17.64 5.50 -22.74
CA LEU A 191 -17.99 4.11 -22.40
C LEU A 191 -19.30 3.65 -23.04
N GLY A 192 -19.96 4.46 -23.87
CA GLY A 192 -21.25 4.13 -24.47
C GLY A 192 -22.44 4.09 -23.48
N LEU A 193 -22.29 4.73 -22.31
CA LEU A 193 -23.28 4.68 -21.24
C LEU A 193 -24.23 5.89 -21.28
N PRO A 194 -25.49 5.72 -20.83
CA PRO A 194 -26.40 6.83 -20.62
C PRO A 194 -25.83 7.84 -19.63
N ALA A 195 -26.11 9.14 -19.82
CA ALA A 195 -25.61 10.21 -18.93
C ALA A 195 -25.98 9.98 -17.45
N ARG A 196 -27.13 9.37 -17.18
CA ARG A 196 -27.65 9.03 -15.84
C ARG A 196 -27.18 7.67 -15.29
N ALA A 197 -26.33 6.93 -16.02
CA ALA A 197 -25.83 5.67 -15.55
C ALA A 197 -25.05 5.86 -14.23
N ARG A 198 -25.31 5.00 -13.25
CA ARG A 198 -24.61 4.95 -11.97
C ARG A 198 -23.25 4.29 -12.18
N LEU A 199 -22.18 5.07 -12.16
CA LEU A 199 -20.86 4.65 -12.58
C LEU A 199 -19.90 4.58 -11.40
N LEU A 200 -19.42 3.37 -11.09
CA LEU A 200 -18.42 3.13 -10.04
C LEU A 200 -17.13 2.58 -10.65
N ALA A 201 -16.04 2.71 -9.93
CA ALA A 201 -14.75 2.15 -10.32
C ALA A 201 -14.22 1.15 -9.30
N TYR A 202 -13.47 0.19 -9.78
CA TYR A 202 -12.49 -0.58 -9.03
C TYR A 202 -11.12 -0.37 -9.68
N ALA A 203 -10.08 -0.19 -8.88
CA ALA A 203 -8.71 -0.12 -9.41
C ALA A 203 -7.75 -0.94 -8.54
N GLY A 204 -6.94 -1.76 -9.18
CA GLY A 204 -5.97 -2.60 -8.50
C GLY A 204 -5.66 -3.91 -9.21
N ARG A 205 -4.84 -4.73 -8.58
CA ARG A 205 -4.54 -6.09 -9.05
C ARG A 205 -5.78 -6.98 -8.89
N PHE A 206 -5.90 -8.00 -9.74
CA PHE A 206 -6.97 -9.01 -9.65
C PHE A 206 -6.48 -10.27 -8.92
N SER A 207 -5.82 -10.06 -7.79
CA SER A 207 -5.38 -11.12 -6.91
C SER A 207 -6.52 -11.62 -6.00
N THR A 208 -6.39 -12.84 -5.48
CA THR A 208 -7.45 -13.53 -4.74
C THR A 208 -8.01 -12.72 -3.59
N GLU A 209 -7.13 -12.00 -2.86
CA GLU A 209 -7.51 -11.17 -1.71
C GLU A 209 -8.34 -9.92 -2.09
N LYS A 210 -8.45 -9.62 -3.38
CA LYS A 210 -9.27 -8.51 -3.88
C LYS A 210 -10.72 -8.91 -4.17
N ASN A 211 -11.04 -10.20 -4.08
CA ASN A 211 -12.38 -10.75 -4.22
C ASN A 211 -13.12 -10.28 -5.49
N LEU A 212 -12.40 -10.27 -6.64
CA LEU A 212 -13.00 -9.86 -7.92
C LEU A 212 -14.29 -10.65 -8.25
N PRO A 213 -14.40 -11.98 -8.02
CA PRO A 213 -15.66 -12.69 -8.25
C PRO A 213 -16.84 -12.10 -7.48
N VAL A 214 -16.67 -11.78 -6.19
CA VAL A 214 -17.71 -11.14 -5.37
C VAL A 214 -18.15 -9.80 -5.96
N LEU A 215 -17.20 -9.03 -6.46
CA LEU A 215 -17.46 -7.75 -7.10
C LEU A 215 -18.28 -7.92 -8.39
N LEU A 216 -17.90 -8.89 -9.24
CA LEU A 216 -18.61 -9.16 -10.50
C LEU A 216 -20.02 -9.69 -10.25
N ASP A 217 -20.21 -10.58 -9.28
CA ASP A 217 -21.51 -11.11 -8.90
C ASP A 217 -22.44 -10.04 -8.33
N ALA A 218 -21.90 -9.11 -7.53
CA ALA A 218 -22.65 -7.95 -7.04
C ALA A 218 -23.14 -7.06 -8.19
N PHE A 219 -22.29 -6.78 -9.19
CA PHE A 219 -22.70 -5.97 -10.35
C PHE A 219 -23.66 -6.70 -11.27
N ARG A 220 -23.54 -8.02 -11.41
CA ARG A 220 -24.56 -8.83 -12.13
C ARG A 220 -25.92 -8.69 -11.45
N ALA A 221 -26.00 -8.73 -10.13
CA ALA A 221 -27.24 -8.58 -9.36
C ALA A 221 -27.78 -7.15 -9.33
N LEU A 222 -26.95 -6.13 -9.52
CA LEU A 222 -27.34 -4.73 -9.59
C LEU A 222 -28.06 -4.37 -10.90
N GLY A 223 -27.75 -5.08 -11.99
CA GLY A 223 -28.36 -4.88 -13.30
C GLY A 223 -27.85 -3.63 -14.05
N PRO A 224 -28.48 -3.31 -15.20
CA PRO A 224 -27.91 -2.39 -16.20
C PRO A 224 -27.88 -0.91 -15.81
N HIS A 225 -28.59 -0.52 -14.75
CA HIS A 225 -28.55 0.86 -14.25
C HIS A 225 -27.25 1.21 -13.53
N TYR A 226 -26.49 0.19 -13.11
CA TYR A 226 -25.21 0.34 -12.44
C TYR A 226 -24.10 -0.19 -13.35
N HIS A 227 -23.05 0.57 -13.49
CA HIS A 227 -21.91 0.17 -14.32
C HIS A 227 -20.61 0.25 -13.54
N LEU A 228 -19.77 -0.78 -13.70
CA LEU A 228 -18.45 -0.86 -13.08
C LEU A 228 -17.36 -0.70 -14.12
N VAL A 229 -16.42 0.17 -13.83
CA VAL A 229 -15.16 0.29 -14.56
C VAL A 229 -14.07 -0.43 -13.78
N LEU A 230 -13.44 -1.42 -14.39
CA LEU A 230 -12.30 -2.12 -13.82
C LEU A 230 -11.00 -1.54 -14.38
N ALA A 231 -10.15 -0.99 -13.52
CA ALA A 231 -8.79 -0.56 -13.85
C ALA A 231 -7.77 -1.54 -13.25
N GLY A 232 -7.29 -2.47 -14.06
CA GLY A 232 -6.38 -3.53 -13.61
C GLY A 232 -5.77 -4.33 -14.76
N PRO A 233 -5.10 -5.45 -14.47
CA PRO A 233 -4.55 -6.31 -15.51
C PRO A 233 -5.67 -7.02 -16.29
N GLN A 234 -5.29 -7.70 -17.37
CA GLN A 234 -6.22 -8.57 -18.08
C GLN A 234 -6.73 -9.71 -17.15
N THR A 235 -7.97 -10.12 -17.38
CA THR A 235 -8.59 -11.23 -16.64
C THR A 235 -9.21 -12.24 -17.60
N SER A 236 -9.21 -13.51 -17.21
CA SER A 236 -9.91 -14.59 -17.89
C SER A 236 -11.36 -14.75 -17.39
N LEU A 237 -11.78 -14.00 -16.38
CA LEU A 237 -13.15 -14.09 -15.88
C LEU A 237 -14.13 -13.50 -16.88
N ALA A 238 -15.29 -14.14 -17.05
CA ALA A 238 -16.38 -13.61 -17.83
C ALA A 238 -16.97 -12.39 -17.16
N LEU A 239 -16.90 -11.24 -17.83
CA LEU A 239 -17.42 -9.98 -17.32
C LEU A 239 -18.92 -9.85 -17.59
N PRO A 240 -19.74 -9.42 -16.62
CA PRO A 240 -21.12 -9.01 -16.85
C PRO A 240 -21.20 -7.85 -17.87
N SER A 241 -22.34 -7.72 -18.57
CA SER A 241 -22.55 -6.68 -19.57
C SER A 241 -22.44 -5.24 -19.03
N ASN A 242 -22.63 -5.07 -17.73
CA ASN A 242 -22.50 -3.81 -17.02
C ASN A 242 -21.13 -3.62 -16.35
N VAL A 243 -20.11 -4.31 -16.84
CA VAL A 243 -18.73 -4.19 -16.36
C VAL A 243 -17.79 -3.98 -17.55
N THR A 244 -17.01 -2.91 -17.52
CA THR A 244 -16.00 -2.59 -18.55
C THR A 244 -14.60 -2.68 -17.96
N LEU A 245 -13.75 -3.53 -18.55
CA LEU A 245 -12.32 -3.54 -18.26
C LEU A 245 -11.62 -2.48 -19.11
N LEU A 246 -10.97 -1.53 -18.45
CA LEU A 246 -10.17 -0.53 -19.12
C LEU A 246 -8.83 -1.12 -19.62
N PRO A 247 -8.23 -0.51 -20.65
CA PRO A 247 -6.83 -0.75 -20.99
C PRO A 247 -5.94 -0.53 -19.77
N PHE A 248 -4.76 -1.16 -19.78
CA PHE A 248 -3.80 -1.00 -18.68
C PHE A 248 -3.43 0.49 -18.51
N LEU A 249 -3.59 1.00 -17.29
CA LEU A 249 -3.25 2.39 -16.96
C LEU A 249 -1.76 2.48 -16.61
N HIS A 250 -1.03 3.31 -17.35
CA HIS A 250 0.42 3.44 -17.22
C HIS A 250 0.86 4.49 -16.19
N SER A 251 -0.06 5.36 -15.75
CA SER A 251 0.27 6.47 -14.87
C SER A 251 -0.78 6.74 -13.80
N SER A 252 -0.33 7.34 -12.69
CA SER A 252 -1.24 7.85 -11.64
C SER A 252 -2.21 8.91 -12.17
N ARG A 253 -1.80 9.67 -13.21
CA ARG A 253 -2.65 10.67 -13.84
C ARG A 253 -3.85 10.06 -14.57
N GLU A 254 -3.63 8.95 -15.30
CA GLU A 254 -4.72 8.22 -15.95
C GLU A 254 -5.68 7.65 -14.91
N LEU A 255 -5.15 7.06 -13.83
CA LEU A 255 -5.99 6.57 -12.73
C LEU A 255 -6.78 7.71 -12.07
N ALA A 256 -6.14 8.85 -11.81
CA ALA A 256 -6.80 10.01 -11.23
C ALA A 256 -7.95 10.54 -12.12
N ARG A 257 -7.78 10.54 -13.45
CA ARG A 257 -8.85 10.90 -14.41
C ARG A 257 -10.04 9.97 -14.29
N ILE A 258 -9.81 8.67 -14.22
CA ILE A 258 -10.90 7.69 -14.05
C ILE A 258 -11.59 7.89 -12.69
N LEU A 259 -10.82 7.87 -11.59
CA LEU A 259 -11.36 8.02 -10.24
C LEU A 259 -12.14 9.33 -10.07
N ALA A 260 -11.64 10.44 -10.60
CA ALA A 260 -12.35 11.73 -10.52
C ALA A 260 -13.62 11.80 -11.39
N SER A 261 -13.81 10.88 -12.34
CA SER A 261 -14.91 10.92 -13.32
C SER A 261 -16.04 9.94 -13.04
N VAL A 262 -15.87 9.03 -12.08
CA VAL A 262 -16.91 8.10 -11.60
C VAL A 262 -17.67 8.69 -10.41
N ASP A 263 -18.74 8.04 -9.94
CA ASP A 263 -19.51 8.49 -8.77
C ASP A 263 -18.86 8.04 -7.45
N GLY A 264 -18.18 6.89 -7.44
CA GLY A 264 -17.51 6.35 -6.26
C GLY A 264 -16.60 5.18 -6.59
N LEU A 265 -15.85 4.73 -5.58
CA LEU A 265 -15.02 3.52 -5.63
C LEU A 265 -15.76 2.35 -4.97
N VAL A 266 -15.64 1.14 -5.52
CA VAL A 266 -16.08 -0.10 -4.87
C VAL A 266 -14.86 -0.98 -4.60
N HIS A 267 -14.73 -1.51 -3.38
CA HIS A 267 -13.62 -2.36 -2.98
C HIS A 267 -14.09 -3.59 -2.19
N ALA A 268 -14.06 -4.75 -2.82
CA ALA A 268 -14.53 -6.02 -2.24
C ALA A 268 -13.42 -6.80 -1.48
N GLY A 269 -12.19 -6.32 -1.50
CA GLY A 269 -11.06 -7.01 -0.87
C GLY A 269 -11.19 -7.10 0.65
N ASP A 270 -10.80 -8.23 1.23
CA ASP A 270 -10.96 -8.55 2.65
C ASP A 270 -9.62 -8.61 3.42
N GLN A 271 -8.50 -8.29 2.76
CA GLN A 271 -7.15 -8.38 3.32
C GLN A 271 -6.30 -7.16 2.99
N GLU A 272 -6.90 -5.98 3.00
CA GLU A 272 -6.13 -4.77 2.85
C GLU A 272 -5.31 -4.49 4.11
N THR A 273 -4.00 -4.33 3.93
CA THR A 273 -3.12 -3.85 5.00
C THR A 273 -3.26 -2.35 5.20
N PHE A 274 -3.71 -1.64 4.16
CA PHE A 274 -4.00 -0.21 4.22
C PHE A 274 -5.11 0.20 3.23
N GLY A 275 -4.88 0.14 1.91
CA GLY A 275 -5.88 0.52 0.92
C GLY A 275 -5.59 1.84 0.21
N LEU A 276 -4.39 2.00 -0.35
CA LEU A 276 -4.00 3.25 -1.06
C LEU A 276 -4.99 3.70 -2.12
N VAL A 277 -5.60 2.76 -2.87
CA VAL A 277 -6.58 3.11 -3.91
C VAL A 277 -7.85 3.75 -3.33
N VAL A 278 -8.22 3.37 -2.11
CA VAL A 278 -9.33 4.00 -1.39
C VAL A 278 -9.01 5.47 -1.11
N LEU A 279 -7.82 5.76 -0.59
CA LEU A 279 -7.38 7.14 -0.39
C LEU A 279 -7.25 7.92 -1.71
N GLU A 280 -6.82 7.27 -2.79
CA GLU A 280 -6.73 7.89 -4.12
C GLU A 280 -8.13 8.30 -4.63
N ALA A 281 -9.15 7.48 -4.41
CA ALA A 281 -10.54 7.81 -4.74
C ALA A 281 -11.08 8.93 -3.83
N MET A 282 -10.84 8.85 -2.52
CA MET A 282 -11.20 9.91 -1.56
C MET A 282 -10.55 11.24 -1.94
N ALA A 283 -9.27 11.23 -2.28
CA ALA A 283 -8.54 12.41 -2.76
C ALA A 283 -9.09 12.96 -4.08
N CYS A 284 -9.67 12.11 -4.94
CA CYS A 284 -10.43 12.53 -6.12
C CYS A 284 -11.85 13.04 -5.80
N GLY A 285 -12.22 13.16 -4.52
CA GLY A 285 -13.54 13.59 -4.09
C GLY A 285 -14.61 12.53 -4.36
N ARG A 286 -14.29 11.25 -4.18
CA ARG A 286 -15.22 10.14 -4.39
C ARG A 286 -15.45 9.37 -3.10
N GLY A 287 -16.73 9.17 -2.77
CA GLY A 287 -17.10 8.28 -1.68
C GLY A 287 -16.79 6.81 -2.02
N VAL A 288 -16.80 5.95 -1.02
CA VAL A 288 -16.34 4.57 -1.14
C VAL A 288 -17.37 3.58 -0.64
N VAL A 289 -17.57 2.49 -1.36
CA VAL A 289 -18.25 1.27 -0.85
C VAL A 289 -17.18 0.20 -0.66
N ALA A 290 -16.96 -0.25 0.56
CA ALA A 290 -15.87 -1.16 0.87
C ALA A 290 -16.28 -2.32 1.78
N ALA A 291 -15.57 -3.44 1.68
CA ALA A 291 -15.72 -4.53 2.63
C ALA A 291 -15.30 -4.08 4.05
N ASN A 292 -16.06 -4.44 5.06
CA ASN A 292 -15.76 -4.19 6.47
C ASN A 292 -14.71 -5.21 6.97
N ALA A 293 -13.49 -5.11 6.43
CA ALA A 293 -12.40 -6.04 6.71
C ALA A 293 -11.02 -5.42 6.52
N GLY A 294 -10.01 -5.99 7.16
CA GLY A 294 -8.65 -5.46 7.11
C GLY A 294 -8.57 -4.04 7.65
N ALA A 295 -7.80 -3.19 6.99
CA ALA A 295 -7.65 -1.79 7.35
C ALA A 295 -8.75 -0.87 6.75
N LEU A 296 -9.67 -1.38 5.93
CA LEU A 296 -10.68 -0.55 5.26
C LEU A 296 -11.61 0.19 6.24
N PRO A 297 -12.05 -0.41 7.39
CA PRO A 297 -12.86 0.29 8.38
C PRO A 297 -12.16 1.47 9.08
N GLU A 298 -10.84 1.53 9.03
CA GLU A 298 -10.07 2.66 9.57
C GLU A 298 -10.10 3.88 8.62
N ILE A 299 -10.22 3.60 7.32
CA ILE A 299 -10.19 4.62 6.27
C ILE A 299 -11.60 5.08 5.90
N VAL A 300 -12.53 4.14 5.76
CA VAL A 300 -13.91 4.44 5.33
C VAL A 300 -14.81 4.57 6.54
N THR A 301 -15.47 5.71 6.67
CA THR A 301 -16.40 6.02 7.75
C THR A 301 -17.83 6.25 7.20
N PRO A 302 -18.84 6.28 8.06
CA PRO A 302 -20.18 6.63 7.61
C PRO A 302 -20.29 8.02 6.96
N ALA A 303 -19.34 8.94 7.22
CA ALA A 303 -19.35 10.28 6.61
C ALA A 303 -18.95 10.26 5.13
N ASP A 304 -18.12 9.31 4.70
CA ASP A 304 -17.47 9.29 3.40
C ASP A 304 -17.70 7.99 2.60
N GLY A 305 -18.43 7.01 3.18
CA GLY A 305 -18.69 5.77 2.48
C GLY A 305 -19.70 4.83 3.13
N VAL A 306 -19.68 3.60 2.65
CA VAL A 306 -20.51 2.49 3.13
C VAL A 306 -19.62 1.26 3.31
N LEU A 307 -19.65 0.67 4.50
CA LEU A 307 -18.98 -0.60 4.79
C LEU A 307 -19.99 -1.75 4.72
N VAL A 308 -19.58 -2.84 4.07
CA VAL A 308 -20.42 -4.02 3.83
C VAL A 308 -19.77 -5.30 4.35
N LYS A 309 -20.55 -6.32 4.60
CA LYS A 309 -20.06 -7.65 4.99
C LYS A 309 -19.08 -8.20 3.93
N PRO A 310 -17.85 -8.60 4.33
CA PRO A 310 -16.86 -9.11 3.39
C PRO A 310 -17.27 -10.45 2.78
N GLY A 311 -16.89 -10.69 1.53
CA GLY A 311 -17.13 -11.95 0.84
C GLY A 311 -18.59 -12.19 0.41
N ASP A 312 -19.48 -11.20 0.56
CA ASP A 312 -20.91 -11.31 0.33
C ASP A 312 -21.34 -10.37 -0.82
N ALA A 313 -21.63 -10.96 -2.00
CA ALA A 313 -22.02 -10.20 -3.19
C ALA A 313 -23.36 -9.47 -3.03
N ALA A 314 -24.31 -10.08 -2.29
CA ALA A 314 -25.61 -9.45 -2.03
C ALA A 314 -25.46 -8.25 -1.09
N ALA A 315 -24.65 -8.38 -0.04
CA ALA A 315 -24.33 -7.28 0.85
C ALA A 315 -23.61 -6.15 0.10
N LEU A 316 -22.68 -6.48 -0.82
CA LEU A 316 -21.98 -5.48 -1.63
C LEU A 316 -22.95 -4.75 -2.58
N ALA A 317 -23.85 -5.47 -3.23
CA ALA A 317 -24.89 -4.87 -4.08
C ALA A 317 -25.82 -3.94 -3.29
N GLU A 318 -26.23 -4.34 -2.08
CA GLU A 318 -27.04 -3.48 -1.22
C GLU A 318 -26.26 -2.27 -0.70
N GLY A 319 -24.98 -2.44 -0.38
CA GLY A 319 -24.09 -1.32 -0.05
C GLY A 319 -23.97 -0.30 -1.16
N VAL A 320 -23.89 -0.75 -2.42
CA VAL A 320 -23.92 0.14 -3.61
C VAL A 320 -25.26 0.86 -3.71
N ARG A 321 -26.39 0.19 -3.49
CA ARG A 321 -27.71 0.84 -3.48
C ARG A 321 -27.80 1.87 -2.35
N ALA A 322 -27.31 1.52 -1.15
CA ALA A 322 -27.27 2.42 0.00
C ALA A 322 -26.41 3.67 -0.26
N PHE A 323 -25.28 3.51 -0.94
CA PHE A 323 -24.43 4.60 -1.37
C PHE A 323 -25.19 5.61 -2.26
N TYR A 324 -25.99 5.12 -3.20
CA TYR A 324 -26.80 5.98 -4.07
C TYR A 324 -28.10 6.52 -3.45
N ARG A 325 -28.60 5.93 -2.36
CA ARG A 325 -29.68 6.52 -1.57
C ARG A 325 -29.21 7.74 -0.76
N ARG A 326 -27.93 7.81 -0.50
CA ARG A 326 -27.26 8.99 0.03
C ARG A 326 -26.81 9.87 -1.15
N ASP A 327 -26.34 11.07 -0.88
CA ASP A 327 -25.75 11.92 -1.91
C ASP A 327 -24.26 11.52 -2.14
N PRO A 328 -23.92 10.87 -3.29
CA PRO A 328 -22.54 10.50 -3.60
C PRO A 328 -21.57 11.69 -3.63
N ASP A 329 -22.04 12.88 -4.04
CA ASP A 329 -21.20 14.08 -4.07
C ASP A 329 -20.96 14.62 -2.65
N GLN A 330 -21.91 14.50 -1.73
CA GLN A 330 -21.72 14.84 -0.32
C GLN A 330 -20.70 13.89 0.32
N LEU A 331 -20.84 12.57 0.11
CA LEU A 331 -19.87 11.57 0.58
C LEU A 331 -18.48 11.86 0.01
N GLY A 332 -18.41 12.21 -1.27
CA GLY A 332 -17.16 12.54 -1.95
C GLY A 332 -16.49 13.80 -1.40
N ARG A 333 -17.27 14.84 -1.06
CA ARG A 333 -16.72 16.05 -0.40
C ARG A 333 -16.13 15.73 0.96
N ALA A 334 -16.82 14.94 1.78
CA ALA A 334 -16.30 14.52 3.10
C ALA A 334 -15.03 13.66 2.94
N ALA A 335 -15.03 12.71 1.99
CA ALA A 335 -13.88 11.90 1.66
C ALA A 335 -12.66 12.75 1.27
N ARG A 336 -12.85 13.78 0.44
CA ARG A 336 -11.77 14.70 0.02
C ARG A 336 -11.18 15.45 1.21
N VAL A 337 -12.01 16.01 2.07
CA VAL A 337 -11.54 16.73 3.27
C VAL A 337 -10.69 15.82 4.14
N ARG A 338 -11.13 14.59 4.40
CA ARG A 338 -10.34 13.63 5.19
C ARG A 338 -9.02 13.24 4.51
N ALA A 339 -9.04 13.00 3.20
CA ALA A 339 -7.82 12.70 2.46
C ALA A 339 -6.79 13.84 2.56
N GLU A 340 -7.22 15.10 2.53
CA GLU A 340 -6.34 16.27 2.65
C GLU A 340 -5.81 16.48 4.07
N THR A 341 -6.66 16.35 5.08
CA THR A 341 -6.32 16.67 6.46
C THR A 341 -5.57 15.54 7.16
N GLU A 342 -6.01 14.29 6.99
CA GLU A 342 -5.50 13.15 7.74
C GLU A 342 -4.48 12.33 6.96
N TYR A 343 -4.65 12.22 5.62
CA TYR A 343 -3.91 11.27 4.78
C TYR A 343 -3.04 11.91 3.70
N SER A 344 -2.78 13.23 3.75
CA SER A 344 -1.82 13.80 2.80
C SER A 344 -0.41 13.25 3.05
N TRP A 345 0.42 13.15 1.99
CA TRP A 345 1.83 12.77 2.17
C TRP A 345 2.55 13.65 3.19
N SER A 346 2.21 14.93 3.27
CA SER A 346 2.81 15.82 4.27
C SER A 346 2.46 15.42 5.70
N THR A 347 1.22 15.01 5.96
CA THR A 347 0.79 14.52 7.28
C THR A 347 1.48 13.20 7.62
N ALA A 348 1.48 12.24 6.67
CA ALA A 348 2.12 10.93 6.85
C ALA A 348 3.63 11.06 7.12
N MET A 349 4.35 11.86 6.32
CA MET A 349 5.80 12.01 6.43
C MET A 349 6.24 12.76 7.70
N ARG A 350 5.49 13.79 8.14
CA ARG A 350 5.78 14.44 9.42
C ARG A 350 5.66 13.47 10.60
N GLY A 351 4.62 12.62 10.59
CA GLY A 351 4.45 11.60 11.61
C GLY A 351 5.58 10.56 11.60
N LEU A 352 5.99 10.11 10.43
CA LEU A 352 7.07 9.15 10.25
C LEU A 352 8.43 9.72 10.71
N LEU A 353 8.72 10.99 10.39
CA LEU A 353 9.94 11.66 10.86
C LEU A 353 9.99 11.79 12.39
N GLY A 354 8.85 11.96 13.05
CA GLY A 354 8.76 11.93 14.51
C GLY A 354 9.22 10.58 15.08
N LEU A 355 8.79 9.49 14.45
CA LEU A 355 9.21 8.13 14.84
C LEU A 355 10.71 7.89 14.63
N TYR A 356 11.27 8.34 13.51
CA TYR A 356 12.72 8.21 13.26
C TYR A 356 13.55 8.96 14.29
N ARG A 357 13.16 10.19 14.64
CA ARG A 357 13.85 10.96 15.69
C ARG A 357 13.77 10.25 17.05
N GLY A 358 12.60 9.67 17.38
CA GLY A 358 12.43 8.86 18.58
C GLY A 358 13.33 7.62 18.58
N ALA A 359 13.41 6.88 17.47
CA ALA A 359 14.26 5.72 17.33
C ALA A 359 15.76 6.07 17.48
N MET A 360 16.21 7.18 16.89
CA MET A 360 17.58 7.66 17.03
C MET A 360 17.92 8.08 18.46
N ALA A 361 17.00 8.76 19.16
CA ALA A 361 17.21 9.17 20.55
C ALA A 361 17.27 7.96 21.51
N SER A 362 16.51 6.91 21.23
CA SER A 362 16.51 5.67 22.02
C SER A 362 17.72 4.81 21.76
N GLY A 363 18.27 4.79 20.54
CA GLY A 363 19.48 4.05 20.17
C GLY A 363 20.74 4.57 20.86
N SER A 364 20.85 5.88 21.07
CA SER A 364 21.95 6.50 21.82
C SER A 364 21.92 6.24 23.33
N ALA A 365 20.82 5.68 23.87
CA ALA A 365 20.67 5.36 25.31
C ALA A 365 20.92 3.88 25.64
N HIS A 366 21.27 3.04 24.68
CA HIS A 366 21.41 1.59 24.89
C HIS A 366 22.86 1.13 24.74
N ALA A 367 23.50 0.89 25.89
CA ALA A 367 24.66 0.00 26.02
C ALA A 367 24.35 -1.40 25.46
N PRO A 368 25.35 -2.21 25.06
CA PRO A 368 25.21 -3.38 24.20
C PRO A 368 24.19 -4.39 24.74
N ARG A 369 23.10 -4.56 24.04
CA ARG A 369 21.98 -5.49 24.37
C ARG A 369 22.22 -6.93 23.92
N TYR A 370 23.43 -7.27 23.49
CA TYR A 370 23.73 -8.60 22.98
C TYR A 370 25.05 -9.09 23.55
N ALA A 371 25.02 -9.67 24.77
CA ALA A 371 25.96 -10.70 25.12
C ALA A 371 25.62 -11.90 24.22
N THR A 372 26.53 -12.30 23.36
CA THR A 372 26.52 -13.56 22.61
C THR A 372 26.57 -14.72 23.59
N PRO A 373 25.78 -15.81 23.42
CA PRO A 373 26.13 -17.09 23.95
C PRO A 373 27.28 -17.69 23.18
#